data_a77784b6bdfdebf9ebdff44465593eef
#
_entry.id   a77784b6bdfdebf9ebdff44465593eef
#
_cell.length_a   1.000
_cell.length_b   1.000
_cell.length_c   1.000
_cell.angle_alpha   90.00
_cell.angle_beta   90.00
_cell.angle_gamma   90.00
#
_symmetry.space_group_name_H-M   'P 1'
#
loop_
_entity.id
_entity.type
_entity.pdbx_description
1 polymer ?
#
loop_
_entity_poly.entity_id
_entity_poly.type
_entity_poly.pdbx_seq_one_letter_code
_entity_poly.pdbx_strand_id
1 'polypeptide(L)'
;MITNEDNIALMARYPDKHFDWCCIDPPYGLGNRLSDGGGKLKNTPMAVLYREKNWDELPTKKYWDEVFRVSKNQIVFGANYFLEYLPNTRAFVCWDKKQAMPTLSACELVWTSLDKPAKIMRYVSTDLDRFHPTQKPVKVYEFMFDYCKIEKGMKILDTHLGSGSIGIACHNYELELTACELDKEYFDKAVKRINEHKQQIRMF
;
A
#
# COMPACT_ATOMS: atom_id res chain seq x y z
N MET A 1 0.95 -8.95 -13.40
CA MET A 1 2.39 -9.29 -13.36
C MET A 1 2.95 -8.84 -12.02
N ILE A 2 3.73 -9.70 -11.32
CA ILE A 2 4.37 -9.33 -10.04
C ILE A 2 5.85 -9.72 -10.15
N THR A 3 6.76 -8.80 -9.82
CA THR A 3 8.20 -8.97 -10.05
C THR A 3 9.03 -8.58 -8.81
N ASN A 4 10.21 -9.20 -8.63
CA ASN A 4 11.16 -8.82 -7.60
C ASN A 4 12.21 -7.89 -8.21
N GLU A 5 11.99 -6.59 -8.11
CA GLU A 5 12.84 -5.56 -8.71
C GLU A 5 12.58 -4.16 -8.12
N ASP A 6 13.43 -3.22 -8.50
CA ASP A 6 13.29 -1.79 -8.17
C ASP A 6 12.08 -1.16 -8.88
N ASN A 7 11.38 -0.27 -8.20
CA ASN A 7 10.16 0.37 -8.67
C ASN A 7 10.39 1.34 -9.84
N ILE A 8 11.53 2.06 -9.88
CA ILE A 8 11.88 2.93 -10.99
C ILE A 8 12.18 2.09 -12.24
N ALA A 9 12.87 0.96 -12.09
CA ALA A 9 13.14 0.04 -13.19
C ALA A 9 11.84 -0.57 -13.73
N LEU A 10 10.88 -0.91 -12.86
CA LEU A 10 9.55 -1.36 -13.28
C LEU A 10 8.84 -0.27 -14.09
N MET A 11 8.69 0.94 -13.53
CA MET A 11 7.93 2.03 -14.14
C MET A 11 8.54 2.50 -15.48
N ALA A 12 9.86 2.46 -15.63
CA ALA A 12 10.55 2.87 -16.85
C ALA A 12 10.15 2.07 -18.10
N ARG A 13 9.58 0.87 -17.95
CA ARG A 13 9.13 0.02 -19.08
C ARG A 13 7.77 0.40 -19.64
N TYR A 14 7.04 1.28 -18.95
CA TYR A 14 5.68 1.61 -19.33
C TYR A 14 5.58 3.04 -19.90
N PRO A 15 4.77 3.23 -20.96
CA PRO A 15 4.51 4.55 -21.51
C PRO A 15 3.68 5.40 -20.55
N ASP A 16 3.58 6.69 -20.84
CA ASP A 16 2.76 7.64 -20.09
C ASP A 16 1.30 7.17 -20.03
N LYS A 17 0.71 7.31 -18.84
CA LYS A 17 -0.70 6.99 -18.58
C LYS A 17 -1.13 5.55 -18.94
N HIS A 18 -0.19 4.61 -18.89
CA HIS A 18 -0.46 3.19 -19.16
C HIS A 18 -1.43 2.57 -18.16
N PHE A 19 -1.27 2.88 -16.87
CA PHE A 19 -2.11 2.35 -15.81
C PHE A 19 -3.33 3.24 -15.59
N ASP A 20 -4.50 2.63 -15.36
CA ASP A 20 -5.69 3.38 -14.99
C ASP A 20 -5.55 3.97 -13.60
N TRP A 21 -4.91 3.19 -12.71
CA TRP A 21 -4.63 3.60 -11.33
C TRP A 21 -3.24 3.18 -10.88
N CYS A 22 -2.60 4.06 -10.11
CA CYS A 22 -1.48 3.71 -9.24
C CYS A 22 -1.99 3.71 -7.80
N CYS A 23 -1.94 2.56 -7.11
CA CYS A 23 -2.40 2.40 -5.73
C CYS A 23 -1.21 1.97 -4.88
N ILE A 24 -0.64 2.91 -4.13
CA ILE A 24 0.68 2.78 -3.52
C ILE A 24 0.70 3.06 -2.02
N ASP A 25 1.57 2.35 -1.34
CA ASP A 25 1.90 2.50 0.08
C ASP A 25 3.43 2.57 0.26
N PRO A 26 4.07 3.68 -0.16
CA PRO A 26 5.53 3.79 -0.09
C PRO A 26 6.02 3.94 1.35
N PRO A 27 7.31 3.66 1.63
CA PRO A 27 7.91 3.84 2.94
C PRO A 27 7.77 5.28 3.44
N TYR A 28 7.51 5.44 4.76
CA TYR A 28 7.23 6.76 5.36
C TYR A 28 8.46 7.46 5.94
N GLY A 29 9.63 6.83 5.90
CA GLY A 29 10.87 7.40 6.46
C GLY A 29 10.82 7.56 7.98
N LEU A 30 10.09 6.69 8.67
CA LEU A 30 9.93 6.76 10.13
C LEU A 30 11.13 6.17 10.88
N GLY A 31 11.97 5.38 10.19
CA GLY A 31 13.17 4.78 10.73
C GLY A 31 12.90 4.06 12.05
N ASN A 32 13.77 4.28 13.04
CA ASN A 32 13.64 3.67 14.36
C ASN A 32 12.38 4.07 15.16
N ARG A 33 11.61 5.07 14.72
CA ARG A 33 10.37 5.48 15.42
C ARG A 33 9.31 4.39 15.47
N LEU A 34 9.30 3.50 14.47
CA LEU A 34 8.41 2.32 14.48
C LEU A 34 8.91 1.21 15.41
N SER A 35 10.21 1.16 15.67
CA SER A 35 10.83 0.19 16.56
C SER A 35 10.99 0.69 18.00
N ASP A 36 11.05 2.01 18.20
CA ASP A 36 11.29 2.66 19.49
C ASP A 36 9.99 3.02 20.25
N GLY A 37 8.84 2.58 19.74
CA GLY A 37 7.58 2.66 20.46
C GLY A 37 7.76 2.14 21.87
N GLY A 38 7.74 3.08 22.85
CA GLY A 38 8.18 2.86 24.22
C GLY A 38 7.61 1.62 24.90
N GLY A 39 8.41 0.93 25.70
CA GLY A 39 7.98 -0.15 26.58
C GLY A 39 8.04 -1.55 25.97
N LYS A 40 7.08 -2.41 26.34
CA LYS A 40 7.04 -3.85 26.04
C LYS A 40 7.05 -4.22 24.54
N LEU A 41 6.78 -3.28 23.64
CA LEU A 41 6.76 -3.52 22.19
C LEU A 41 8.16 -3.51 21.56
N LYS A 42 9.17 -3.02 22.25
CA LYS A 42 10.55 -2.86 21.75
C LYS A 42 11.20 -4.18 21.31
N ASN A 43 10.78 -5.30 21.87
CA ASN A 43 11.34 -6.63 21.61
C ASN A 43 10.35 -7.59 20.96
N THR A 44 9.30 -7.09 20.31
CA THR A 44 8.42 -7.97 19.54
C THR A 44 9.16 -8.47 18.27
N PRO A 45 8.90 -9.69 17.79
CA PRO A 45 9.51 -10.19 16.55
C PRO A 45 9.37 -9.22 15.38
N MET A 46 8.25 -8.49 15.32
CA MET A 46 8.00 -7.49 14.28
C MET A 46 8.87 -6.24 14.42
N ALA A 47 9.11 -5.76 15.66
CA ALA A 47 10.01 -4.62 15.88
C ALA A 47 11.47 -4.98 15.56
N VAL A 48 11.87 -6.23 15.82
CA VAL A 48 13.20 -6.74 15.46
C VAL A 48 13.35 -6.79 13.94
N LEU A 49 12.41 -7.41 13.22
CA LEU A 49 12.39 -7.47 11.75
C LEU A 49 12.46 -6.08 11.10
N TYR A 50 11.80 -5.09 11.69
CA TYR A 50 11.81 -3.73 11.17
C TYR A 50 13.19 -3.06 11.29
N ARG A 51 13.95 -3.34 12.38
CA ARG A 51 15.29 -2.78 12.59
C ARG A 51 16.36 -3.37 11.68
N GLU A 52 16.20 -4.62 11.29
CA GLU A 52 17.20 -5.34 10.50
C GLU A 52 17.15 -5.00 9.00
N LYS A 53 16.11 -4.31 8.55
CA LYS A 53 15.89 -3.99 7.11
C LYS A 53 15.89 -2.48 6.86
N ASN A 54 16.84 -2.00 6.07
CA ASN A 54 17.01 -0.59 5.66
C ASN A 54 16.13 -0.20 4.46
N TRP A 55 14.86 -0.59 4.44
CA TRP A 55 13.97 -0.26 3.32
C TRP A 55 13.08 0.98 3.55
N ASP A 56 13.09 1.56 4.75
CA ASP A 56 12.23 2.69 5.12
C ASP A 56 12.85 4.04 4.70
N GLU A 57 13.20 4.16 3.43
CA GLU A 57 13.68 5.41 2.84
C GLU A 57 12.55 6.15 2.15
N LEU A 58 12.46 7.48 2.39
CA LEU A 58 11.46 8.31 1.73
C LEU A 58 11.63 8.29 0.20
N PRO A 59 10.54 8.13 -0.55
CA PRO A 59 10.57 8.21 -2.00
C PRO A 59 11.09 9.56 -2.49
N THR A 60 11.93 9.52 -3.51
CA THR A 60 12.53 10.73 -4.11
C THR A 60 11.54 11.44 -5.03
N LYS A 61 11.82 12.71 -5.38
CA LYS A 61 11.04 13.42 -6.40
C LYS A 61 10.93 12.63 -7.71
N LYS A 62 12.01 11.96 -8.15
CA LYS A 62 12.01 11.13 -9.35
C LYS A 62 10.96 10.01 -9.30
N TYR A 63 10.79 9.39 -8.13
CA TYR A 63 9.76 8.39 -7.94
C TYR A 63 8.35 8.97 -8.16
N TRP A 64 8.06 10.12 -7.58
CA TRP A 64 6.75 10.79 -7.74
C TRP A 64 6.50 11.22 -9.18
N ASP A 65 7.51 11.76 -9.86
CA ASP A 65 7.42 12.11 -11.28
C ASP A 65 7.03 10.87 -12.12
N GLU A 66 7.63 9.71 -11.87
CA GLU A 66 7.31 8.45 -12.56
C GLU A 66 5.90 7.94 -12.20
N VAL A 67 5.49 7.97 -10.93
CA VAL A 67 4.13 7.58 -10.51
C VAL A 67 3.09 8.39 -11.28
N PHE A 68 3.25 9.72 -11.35
CA PHE A 68 2.34 10.58 -12.09
C PHE A 68 2.45 10.42 -13.60
N ARG A 69 3.63 10.08 -14.13
CA ARG A 69 3.82 9.82 -15.55
C ARG A 69 3.07 8.60 -16.03
N VAL A 70 3.26 7.45 -15.36
CA VAL A 70 2.78 6.15 -15.85
C VAL A 70 1.31 5.89 -15.56
N SER A 71 0.66 6.65 -14.66
CA SER A 71 -0.72 6.40 -14.24
C SER A 71 -1.65 7.58 -14.52
N LYS A 72 -2.93 7.26 -14.83
CA LYS A 72 -3.99 8.26 -15.04
C LYS A 72 -4.47 8.83 -13.71
N ASN A 73 -4.70 7.95 -12.73
CA ASN A 73 -5.20 8.29 -11.39
C ASN A 73 -4.33 7.65 -10.32
N GLN A 74 -4.36 8.21 -9.11
CA GLN A 74 -3.52 7.74 -8.01
C GLN A 74 -4.32 7.60 -6.71
N ILE A 75 -3.95 6.60 -5.91
CA ILE A 75 -4.32 6.37 -4.51
C ILE A 75 -3.01 6.26 -3.74
N VAL A 76 -2.80 7.12 -2.76
CA VAL A 76 -1.56 7.19 -1.97
C VAL A 76 -1.89 7.02 -0.49
N PHE A 77 -1.46 5.92 0.09
CA PHE A 77 -1.54 5.68 1.53
C PHE A 77 -0.46 6.47 2.27
N GLY A 78 -0.73 6.82 3.54
CA GLY A 78 0.21 7.62 4.33
C GLY A 78 0.46 9.02 3.76
N ALA A 79 -0.50 9.60 3.08
CA ALA A 79 -0.36 10.84 2.33
C ALA A 79 0.17 12.02 3.15
N ASN A 80 -0.06 12.01 4.47
CA ASN A 80 0.45 13.03 5.39
C ASN A 80 2.00 13.08 5.47
N TYR A 81 2.69 12.06 4.98
CA TYR A 81 4.17 12.03 4.90
C TYR A 81 4.72 12.59 3.57
N PHE A 82 3.84 12.83 2.58
CA PHE A 82 4.21 13.13 1.19
C PHE A 82 3.54 14.38 0.63
N LEU A 83 3.00 15.25 1.47
CA LEU A 83 2.20 16.41 1.04
C LEU A 83 2.95 17.37 0.11
N GLU A 84 4.29 17.41 0.17
CA GLU A 84 5.11 18.25 -0.72
C GLU A 84 5.08 17.77 -2.19
N TYR A 85 4.74 16.49 -2.43
CA TYR A 85 4.69 15.88 -3.78
C TYR A 85 3.26 15.75 -4.31
N LEU A 86 2.25 15.87 -3.43
CA LEU A 86 0.87 15.60 -3.77
C LEU A 86 0.10 16.89 -4.05
N PRO A 87 -0.54 17.04 -5.23
CA PRO A 87 -1.41 18.18 -5.51
C PRO A 87 -2.55 18.30 -4.50
N ASN A 88 -3.06 19.52 -4.33
CA ASN A 88 -4.24 19.74 -3.51
C ASN A 88 -5.42 18.91 -4.01
N THR A 89 -6.12 18.29 -3.09
CA THR A 89 -7.36 17.54 -3.35
C THR A 89 -8.35 17.75 -2.20
N ARG A 90 -9.62 17.58 -2.48
CA ARG A 90 -10.66 17.40 -1.45
C ARG A 90 -11.06 15.94 -1.25
N ALA A 91 -10.49 15.03 -2.05
CA ALA A 91 -10.83 13.60 -2.08
C ALA A 91 -9.89 12.77 -1.19
N PHE A 92 -9.97 12.99 0.11
CA PHE A 92 -9.28 12.18 1.11
C PHE A 92 -10.16 11.08 1.65
N VAL A 93 -9.53 9.96 2.04
CA VAL A 93 -10.11 9.01 2.97
C VAL A 93 -9.29 9.06 4.26
N CYS A 94 -9.94 9.34 5.38
CA CYS A 94 -9.33 9.18 6.71
C CYS A 94 -9.62 7.75 7.17
N TRP A 95 -8.60 6.90 7.18
CA TRP A 95 -8.72 5.55 7.72
C TRP A 95 -8.51 5.57 9.23
N ASP A 96 -9.61 5.54 9.98
CA ASP A 96 -9.64 5.34 11.44
C ASP A 96 -9.32 3.86 11.73
N LYS A 97 -8.15 3.61 12.32
CA LYS A 97 -7.61 2.27 12.59
C LYS A 97 -8.25 1.60 13.81
N LYS A 98 -9.15 2.29 14.50
CA LYS A 98 -9.81 1.82 15.74
C LYS A 98 -8.83 1.27 16.78
N GLN A 99 -7.65 1.86 16.84
CA GLN A 99 -6.62 1.45 17.80
C GLN A 99 -6.46 2.50 18.89
N ALA A 100 -6.21 2.04 20.11
CA ALA A 100 -6.14 2.88 21.31
C ALA A 100 -4.72 3.09 21.85
N MET A 101 -3.68 2.63 21.12
CA MET A 101 -2.29 2.76 21.57
C MET A 101 -1.79 4.20 21.38
N PRO A 102 -1.38 4.92 22.43
CA PRO A 102 -0.98 6.34 22.34
C PRO A 102 0.23 6.61 21.43
N THR A 103 1.07 5.58 21.22
CA THR A 103 2.32 5.67 20.44
C THR A 103 2.16 5.38 18.96
N LEU A 104 0.98 4.92 18.53
CA LEU A 104 0.68 4.60 17.15
C LEU A 104 -0.37 5.56 16.59
N SER A 105 -0.26 5.89 15.30
CA SER A 105 -1.24 6.74 14.63
C SER A 105 -2.64 6.15 14.72
N ALA A 106 -3.59 6.89 15.28
CA ALA A 106 -4.99 6.50 15.37
C ALA A 106 -5.67 6.41 13.99
N CYS A 107 -5.20 7.21 13.03
CA CYS A 107 -5.69 7.21 11.67
C CYS A 107 -4.55 7.32 10.65
N GLU A 108 -4.88 7.09 9.40
CA GLU A 108 -4.01 7.28 8.24
C GLU A 108 -4.77 8.02 7.14
N LEU A 109 -4.12 9.01 6.53
CA LEU A 109 -4.70 9.71 5.41
C LEU A 109 -4.38 8.98 4.11
N VAL A 110 -5.42 8.73 3.32
CA VAL A 110 -5.30 8.20 1.97
C VAL A 110 -5.69 9.31 1.01
N TRP A 111 -4.73 9.79 0.23
CA TRP A 111 -4.94 10.80 -0.80
C TRP A 111 -5.38 10.15 -2.10
N THR A 112 -6.24 10.83 -2.86
CA THR A 112 -6.56 10.43 -4.24
C THR A 112 -6.50 11.63 -5.19
N SER A 113 -6.18 11.37 -6.45
CA SER A 113 -6.19 12.37 -7.51
C SER A 113 -7.59 12.78 -7.99
N LEU A 114 -8.63 12.27 -7.35
CA LEU A 114 -10.02 12.57 -7.71
C LEU A 114 -10.48 13.94 -7.19
N ASP A 115 -11.58 14.43 -7.73
CA ASP A 115 -12.33 15.56 -7.21
C ASP A 115 -13.71 15.12 -6.71
N LYS A 116 -13.79 14.74 -5.43
CA LYS A 116 -15.02 14.27 -4.77
C LYS A 116 -14.94 14.47 -3.24
N PRO A 117 -16.07 14.40 -2.51
CA PRO A 117 -16.08 14.58 -1.06
C PRO A 117 -15.22 13.54 -0.33
N ALA A 118 -14.49 13.98 0.70
CA ALA A 118 -13.75 13.11 1.60
C ALA A 118 -14.66 12.12 2.34
N LYS A 119 -14.08 10.99 2.76
CA LYS A 119 -14.77 9.96 3.55
C LYS A 119 -13.94 9.50 4.74
N ILE A 120 -14.62 8.90 5.72
CA ILE A 120 -14.00 8.19 6.83
C ILE A 120 -14.25 6.69 6.62
N MET A 121 -13.17 5.92 6.68
CA MET A 121 -13.20 4.48 6.79
C MET A 121 -12.90 4.07 8.22
N ARG A 122 -13.66 3.17 8.83
CA ARG A 122 -13.41 2.63 10.17
C ARG A 122 -13.16 1.14 10.10
N TYR A 123 -11.91 0.74 10.18
CA TYR A 123 -11.51 -0.67 10.11
C TYR A 123 -10.24 -0.90 10.94
N VAL A 124 -10.18 -2.00 11.69
CA VAL A 124 -9.00 -2.35 12.49
C VAL A 124 -7.77 -2.57 11.60
N SER A 125 -6.61 -2.14 12.08
CA SER A 125 -5.37 -2.20 11.30
C SER A 125 -4.64 -3.55 11.38
N THR A 126 -5.11 -4.47 12.21
CA THR A 126 -4.44 -5.75 12.49
C THR A 126 -5.16 -6.92 11.83
N ASP A 127 -4.42 -7.68 11.02
CA ASP A 127 -4.77 -9.04 10.62
C ASP A 127 -4.08 -10.04 11.56
N LEU A 128 -4.73 -11.18 11.86
CA LEU A 128 -4.19 -12.21 12.73
C LEU A 128 -2.96 -12.90 12.12
N ASP A 129 -2.91 -13.03 10.78
CA ASP A 129 -1.84 -13.71 10.03
C ASP A 129 -0.81 -12.73 9.46
N ARG A 130 -0.41 -11.74 10.26
CA ARG A 130 0.49 -10.68 9.83
C ARG A 130 1.94 -11.17 9.78
N PHE A 131 2.58 -11.07 8.61
CA PHE A 131 4.02 -11.34 8.45
C PHE A 131 4.84 -10.13 8.00
N HIS A 132 4.19 -9.07 7.51
CA HIS A 132 4.85 -7.82 7.13
C HIS A 132 4.55 -6.73 8.18
N PRO A 133 5.54 -5.92 8.60
CA PRO A 133 5.38 -4.95 9.71
C PRO A 133 4.29 -3.91 9.44
N THR A 134 4.14 -3.48 8.20
CA THR A 134 3.13 -2.48 7.79
C THR A 134 1.97 -3.09 7.00
N GLN A 135 1.72 -4.42 7.14
CA GLN A 135 0.65 -5.10 6.43
C GLN A 135 -0.70 -4.42 6.64
N LYS A 136 -1.30 -3.97 5.54
CA LYS A 136 -2.67 -3.43 5.53
C LYS A 136 -3.69 -4.54 5.30
N PRO A 137 -4.86 -4.46 5.94
CA PRO A 137 -5.96 -5.38 5.64
C PRO A 137 -6.44 -5.25 4.19
N VAL A 138 -6.80 -6.38 3.57
CA VAL A 138 -7.37 -6.42 2.20
C VAL A 138 -8.57 -5.48 2.06
N LYS A 139 -9.44 -5.45 3.09
CA LYS A 139 -10.64 -4.59 3.14
C LYS A 139 -10.36 -3.09 3.00
N VAL A 140 -9.15 -2.64 3.33
CA VAL A 140 -8.77 -1.23 3.16
C VAL A 140 -8.60 -0.90 1.67
N TYR A 141 -7.97 -1.80 0.89
CA TYR A 141 -7.86 -1.66 -0.56
C TYR A 141 -9.21 -1.77 -1.24
N GLU A 142 -10.03 -2.75 -0.86
CA GLU A 142 -11.39 -2.93 -1.40
C GLU A 142 -12.25 -1.68 -1.17
N PHE A 143 -12.21 -1.09 0.04
CA PHE A 143 -12.89 0.18 0.31
C PHE A 143 -12.41 1.31 -0.61
N MET A 144 -11.10 1.40 -0.87
CA MET A 144 -10.55 2.41 -1.78
C MET A 144 -11.00 2.17 -3.22
N PHE A 145 -11.09 0.91 -3.65
CA PHE A 145 -11.58 0.57 -4.99
C PHE A 145 -13.05 0.98 -5.16
N ASP A 146 -13.91 0.70 -4.17
CA ASP A 146 -15.30 1.15 -4.17
C ASP A 146 -15.41 2.68 -4.13
N TYR A 147 -14.61 3.33 -3.26
CA TYR A 147 -14.60 4.79 -3.17
C TYR A 147 -14.18 5.42 -4.49
N CYS A 148 -13.18 4.89 -5.15
CA CYS A 148 -12.67 5.37 -6.43
C CYS A 148 -13.49 4.90 -7.64
N LYS A 149 -14.44 3.98 -7.46
CA LYS A 149 -15.22 3.34 -8.54
C LYS A 149 -14.30 2.64 -9.55
N ILE A 150 -13.37 1.85 -9.03
CA ILE A 150 -12.48 1.04 -9.86
C ILE A 150 -13.27 -0.14 -10.38
N GLU A 151 -13.23 -0.34 -11.69
CA GLU A 151 -14.05 -1.33 -12.40
C GLU A 151 -13.19 -2.51 -12.87
N LYS A 152 -13.81 -3.68 -13.01
CA LYS A 152 -13.20 -4.89 -13.54
C LYS A 152 -12.39 -4.65 -14.82
N GLY A 153 -11.22 -5.27 -14.91
CA GLY A 153 -10.32 -5.16 -16.05
C GLY A 153 -9.44 -3.91 -16.07
N MET A 154 -9.62 -2.96 -15.13
CA MET A 154 -8.72 -1.81 -15.02
C MET A 154 -7.31 -2.25 -14.60
N LYS A 155 -6.30 -1.55 -15.13
CA LYS A 155 -4.88 -1.79 -14.86
C LYS A 155 -4.43 -1.02 -13.62
N ILE A 156 -3.96 -1.76 -12.64
CA ILE A 156 -3.46 -1.24 -11.37
C ILE A 156 -1.94 -1.40 -11.29
N LEU A 157 -1.24 -0.34 -10.90
CA LEU A 157 0.17 -0.37 -10.53
C LEU A 157 0.30 -0.29 -9.01
N ASP A 158 1.12 -1.17 -8.43
CA ASP A 158 1.65 -1.04 -7.07
C ASP A 158 3.17 -1.18 -7.08
N THR A 159 3.85 -0.19 -6.52
CA THR A 159 5.32 -0.09 -6.52
C THR A 159 5.99 -0.61 -5.25
N HIS A 160 5.19 -1.02 -4.25
CA HIS A 160 5.66 -1.50 -2.94
C HIS A 160 4.71 -2.60 -2.43
N LEU A 161 4.74 -3.77 -3.08
CA LEU A 161 3.79 -4.86 -2.85
C LEU A 161 3.67 -5.30 -1.38
N GLY A 162 4.79 -5.29 -0.65
CA GLY A 162 4.86 -5.64 0.77
C GLY A 162 4.24 -7.00 1.06
N SER A 163 3.12 -7.01 1.78
CA SER A 163 2.41 -8.25 2.14
C SER A 163 1.54 -8.86 1.04
N GLY A 164 1.37 -8.18 -0.10
CA GLY A 164 0.50 -8.61 -1.19
C GLY A 164 -1.00 -8.43 -0.94
N SER A 165 -1.41 -7.65 0.06
CA SER A 165 -2.85 -7.43 0.35
C SER A 165 -3.59 -6.81 -0.83
N ILE A 166 -2.94 -5.88 -1.56
CA ILE A 166 -3.50 -5.33 -2.80
C ILE A 166 -3.68 -6.39 -3.88
N GLY A 167 -2.79 -7.38 -3.96
CA GLY A 167 -2.91 -8.48 -4.93
C GLY A 167 -4.16 -9.32 -4.71
N ILE A 168 -4.53 -9.55 -3.45
CA ILE A 168 -5.78 -10.21 -3.07
C ILE A 168 -6.99 -9.33 -3.44
N ALA A 169 -6.95 -8.04 -3.10
CA ALA A 169 -8.02 -7.10 -3.44
C ALA A 169 -8.22 -7.02 -4.96
N CYS A 170 -7.13 -6.92 -5.74
CA CYS A 170 -7.19 -6.92 -7.20
C CYS A 170 -7.80 -8.21 -7.75
N HIS A 171 -7.46 -9.38 -7.18
CA HIS A 171 -8.10 -10.64 -7.57
C HIS A 171 -9.60 -10.63 -7.30
N ASN A 172 -10.03 -10.14 -6.12
CA ASN A 172 -11.44 -10.08 -5.75
C ASN A 172 -12.27 -9.16 -6.68
N TYR A 173 -11.64 -8.11 -7.21
CA TYR A 173 -12.26 -7.13 -8.11
C TYR A 173 -11.99 -7.41 -9.60
N GLU A 174 -11.33 -8.53 -9.91
CA GLU A 174 -10.96 -8.92 -11.28
C GLU A 174 -10.18 -7.81 -12.03
N LEU A 175 -9.17 -7.21 -11.33
CA LEU A 175 -8.30 -6.16 -11.84
C LEU A 175 -6.97 -6.72 -12.38
N GLU A 176 -6.35 -6.01 -13.30
CA GLU A 176 -5.04 -6.35 -13.85
C GLU A 176 -3.91 -5.71 -13.03
N LEU A 177 -3.35 -6.47 -12.07
CA LEU A 177 -2.25 -5.96 -11.24
C LEU A 177 -0.90 -6.10 -11.91
N THR A 178 -0.14 -5.00 -11.93
CA THR A 178 1.31 -4.95 -12.09
C THR A 178 1.91 -4.44 -10.79
N ALA A 179 2.86 -5.19 -10.20
CA ALA A 179 3.47 -4.79 -8.94
C ALA A 179 4.93 -5.23 -8.84
N CYS A 180 5.70 -4.54 -8.00
CA CYS A 180 7.04 -4.98 -7.61
C CYS A 180 7.23 -4.94 -6.10
N GLU A 181 8.22 -5.75 -5.66
CA GLU A 181 8.75 -5.77 -4.30
C GLU A 181 10.26 -5.93 -4.38
N LEU A 182 10.98 -5.06 -3.70
CA LEU A 182 12.44 -5.07 -3.72
C LEU A 182 13.01 -6.17 -2.83
N ASP A 183 12.42 -6.35 -1.64
CA ASP A 183 12.86 -7.39 -0.70
C ASP A 183 12.39 -8.76 -1.17
N LYS A 184 13.36 -9.63 -1.49
CA LYS A 184 13.09 -10.98 -2.03
C LYS A 184 12.26 -11.84 -1.08
N GLU A 185 12.47 -11.73 0.22
CA GLU A 185 11.74 -12.51 1.22
C GLU A 185 10.27 -12.09 1.28
N TYR A 186 10.01 -10.77 1.29
CA TYR A 186 8.64 -10.25 1.25
C TYR A 186 7.95 -10.56 -0.08
N PHE A 187 8.68 -10.44 -1.20
CA PHE A 187 8.19 -10.85 -2.50
C PHE A 187 7.69 -12.31 -2.51
N ASP A 188 8.52 -13.26 -2.05
CA ASP A 188 8.16 -14.69 -2.06
C ASP A 188 6.93 -14.96 -1.17
N LYS A 189 6.89 -14.36 0.01
CA LYS A 189 5.75 -14.50 0.93
C LYS A 189 4.47 -13.89 0.36
N ALA A 190 4.56 -12.72 -0.27
CA ALA A 190 3.42 -12.05 -0.89
C ALA A 190 2.86 -12.86 -2.06
N VAL A 191 3.72 -13.34 -2.96
CA VAL A 191 3.32 -14.17 -4.10
C VAL A 191 2.66 -15.47 -3.63
N LYS A 192 3.25 -16.13 -2.62
CA LYS A 192 2.66 -17.32 -2.01
C LYS A 192 1.26 -17.03 -1.47
N ARG A 193 1.10 -15.99 -0.65
CA ARG A 193 -0.19 -15.59 -0.05
C ARG A 193 -1.25 -15.29 -1.10
N ILE A 194 -0.90 -14.57 -2.16
CA ILE A 194 -1.82 -14.26 -3.27
C ILE A 194 -2.24 -15.54 -3.99
N ASN A 195 -1.32 -16.46 -4.25
CA ASN A 195 -1.62 -17.71 -4.95
C ASN A 195 -2.50 -18.64 -4.10
N GLU A 196 -2.24 -18.74 -2.80
CA GLU A 196 -3.07 -19.51 -1.86
C GLU A 196 -4.51 -18.94 -1.84
N HIS A 197 -4.66 -17.60 -1.81
CA HIS A 197 -5.98 -16.97 -1.87
C HIS A 197 -6.72 -17.28 -3.19
N LYS A 198 -6.03 -17.27 -4.33
CA LYS A 198 -6.60 -17.58 -5.64
C LYS A 198 -7.10 -19.04 -5.76
N GLN A 199 -6.46 -19.94 -5.01
CA GLN A 199 -6.84 -21.36 -5.00
C GLN A 199 -8.02 -21.67 -4.06
N GLN A 200 -8.39 -20.75 -3.17
CA GLN A 200 -9.54 -20.95 -2.29
C GLN A 200 -10.81 -21.02 -3.11
N ILE A 201 -11.53 -22.15 -2.98
CA ILE A 201 -12.85 -22.33 -3.59
C ILE A 201 -13.80 -21.36 -2.87
N ARG A 202 -14.37 -20.41 -3.61
CA ARG A 202 -15.45 -19.57 -3.07
C ARG A 202 -16.67 -20.47 -2.87
N MET A 203 -16.96 -20.86 -1.63
CA MET A 203 -18.25 -21.45 -1.27
C MET A 203 -19.28 -20.31 -1.25
N PHE A 204 -20.25 -20.39 -2.14
CA PHE A 204 -21.41 -19.49 -2.23
C PHE A 204 -22.53 -19.99 -1.36
#